data_6c1c206434cfad681db4a73eab9e9aca
#
_entry.id   6c1c206434cfad681db4a73eab9e9aca
#
_cell.length_a   1.000
_cell.length_b   1.000
_cell.length_c   1.000
_cell.angle_alpha   90.00
_cell.angle_beta   90.00
_cell.angle_gamma   90.00
#
_symmetry.space_group_name_H-M   'P 1'
#
loop_
_entity.id
_entity.type
_entity.pdbx_description
1 polymer ?
#
loop_
_entity_poly.entity_id
_entity_poly.type
_entity_poly.pdbx_seq_one_letter_code
_entity_poly.pdbx_strand_id
1 'polypeptide(L)'
;MLTAARADDMLGYVEPYRIITLSAAETGVIAEVLVKEGDPAKKGQVLAKLDTATLQAELEIAQAEAKLQATRKQRLDDLASSSRATPEELEKARTDLTIKDAQVRKIQAMIETRLLRSPVDGIVNEIKRDPGEAVSPTNAHVLTVVQIDKLTANLFLTPAAALALKPGGTATLLLDDREKVAATIEFISPITDPASGTVRVKFMLENAAGKLRSGVRCALAQ
;
A
#
# COMPACT_ATOMS: atom_id res chain seq x y z
N MET A 1 -20.21 20.78 -43.40
CA MET A 1 -18.84 20.21 -43.41
C MET A 1 -18.53 19.77 -42.02
N LEU A 2 -18.69 18.48 -41.74
CA LEU A 2 -18.22 17.90 -40.47
C LEU A 2 -16.68 17.80 -40.56
N THR A 3 -15.99 18.59 -39.77
CA THR A 3 -14.55 18.44 -39.55
C THR A 3 -14.33 17.09 -38.85
N ALA A 4 -13.70 16.16 -39.56
CA ALA A 4 -13.25 14.91 -38.94
C ALA A 4 -12.37 15.27 -37.73
N ALA A 5 -12.80 14.84 -36.53
CA ALA A 5 -11.96 14.96 -35.33
C ALA A 5 -10.61 14.30 -35.66
N ARG A 6 -9.54 15.04 -35.52
CA ARG A 6 -8.19 14.54 -35.73
C ARG A 6 -7.92 13.40 -34.77
N ALA A 7 -7.30 12.34 -35.26
CA ALA A 7 -6.86 11.20 -34.47
C ALA A 7 -5.91 11.58 -33.30
N ASP A 8 -5.39 12.81 -33.29
CA ASP A 8 -4.58 13.39 -32.22
C ASP A 8 -5.33 13.70 -30.92
N ASP A 9 -6.67 13.79 -30.94
CA ASP A 9 -7.48 14.18 -29.76
C ASP A 9 -7.82 12.99 -28.84
N MET A 10 -7.38 11.79 -29.13
CA MET A 10 -7.68 10.56 -28.38
C MET A 10 -6.45 9.85 -27.84
N LEU A 11 -5.36 10.60 -27.64
CA LEU A 11 -4.09 10.07 -27.15
C LEU A 11 -4.06 10.05 -25.61
N GLY A 12 -3.48 9.00 -25.07
CA GLY A 12 -3.16 8.86 -23.67
C GLY A 12 -1.86 8.10 -23.48
N TYR A 13 -1.55 7.81 -22.23
CA TYR A 13 -0.38 7.03 -21.88
C TYR A 13 -0.79 5.84 -21.00
N VAL A 14 -0.06 4.76 -21.19
CA VAL A 14 -0.17 3.59 -20.29
C VAL A 14 0.64 3.88 -19.04
N GLU A 15 0.02 3.73 -17.89
CA GLU A 15 0.59 3.98 -16.56
C GLU A 15 0.58 2.70 -15.74
N PRO A 16 1.43 2.56 -14.71
CA PRO A 16 1.28 1.50 -13.73
C PRO A 16 -0.11 1.52 -13.12
N TYR A 17 -0.67 0.36 -12.81
CA TYR A 17 -1.98 0.27 -12.16
C TYR A 17 -2.01 1.02 -10.83
N ARG A 18 -0.92 0.94 -10.08
CA ARG A 18 -0.70 1.71 -8.85
C ARG A 18 0.76 2.11 -8.71
N ILE A 19 0.97 3.33 -8.27
CA ILE A 19 2.27 3.82 -7.79
C ILE A 19 2.09 4.10 -6.30
N ILE A 20 2.85 3.43 -5.46
CA ILE A 20 2.71 3.50 -4.02
C ILE A 20 4.01 4.00 -3.41
N THR A 21 3.93 5.19 -2.85
CA THR A 21 5.02 5.80 -2.10
C THR A 21 4.96 5.30 -0.66
N LEU A 22 5.96 4.54 -0.23
CA LEU A 22 6.11 4.13 1.15
C LEU A 22 6.85 5.21 1.93
N SER A 23 6.16 5.73 2.92
CA SER A 23 6.63 6.83 3.76
C SER A 23 6.71 6.40 5.21
N ALA A 24 7.69 6.91 5.94
CA ALA A 24 7.79 6.71 7.38
C ALA A 24 6.64 7.46 8.09
N ALA A 25 5.91 6.75 8.96
CA ALA A 25 4.83 7.35 9.76
C ALA A 25 5.35 8.20 10.93
N GLU A 26 6.58 7.92 11.38
CA GLU A 26 7.21 8.54 12.54
C GLU A 26 8.62 9.04 12.22
N THR A 27 9.13 9.93 13.06
CA THR A 27 10.53 10.36 13.01
C THR A 27 11.43 9.22 13.48
N GLY A 28 12.51 8.96 12.75
CA GLY A 28 13.49 7.93 13.10
C GLY A 28 14.66 7.91 12.16
N VAL A 29 15.58 6.96 12.37
CA VAL A 29 16.69 6.69 11.47
C VAL A 29 16.39 5.37 10.75
N ILE A 30 16.67 5.29 9.46
CA ILE A 30 16.56 4.05 8.69
C ILE A 30 17.66 3.11 9.16
N ALA A 31 17.27 1.98 9.77
CA ALA A 31 18.22 0.95 10.18
C ALA A 31 18.65 0.08 9.00
N GLU A 32 17.69 -0.34 8.18
CA GLU A 32 17.93 -1.24 7.05
C GLU A 32 16.97 -0.97 5.90
N VAL A 33 17.47 -1.12 4.66
CA VAL A 33 16.68 -1.30 3.45
C VAL A 33 16.94 -2.71 2.94
N LEU A 34 15.90 -3.54 2.89
CA LEU A 34 15.98 -5.00 2.67
C LEU A 34 15.84 -5.42 1.21
N VAL A 35 15.69 -4.46 0.31
CA VAL A 35 15.43 -4.66 -1.11
C VAL A 35 16.27 -3.70 -1.94
N LYS A 36 16.35 -4.00 -3.24
CA LYS A 36 16.99 -3.14 -4.25
C LYS A 36 15.97 -2.68 -5.27
N GLU A 37 16.30 -1.64 -6.01
CA GLU A 37 15.53 -1.23 -7.18
C GLU A 37 15.45 -2.37 -8.20
N GLY A 38 14.26 -2.64 -8.71
CA GLY A 38 13.98 -3.77 -9.58
C GLY A 38 13.55 -5.05 -8.88
N ASP A 39 13.72 -5.17 -7.55
CA ASP A 39 13.30 -6.37 -6.83
C ASP A 39 11.78 -6.52 -6.78
N PRO A 40 11.25 -7.76 -6.84
CA PRO A 40 9.85 -8.02 -6.61
C PRO A 40 9.50 -7.79 -5.13
N ALA A 41 8.41 -7.08 -4.88
CA ALA A 41 7.84 -6.84 -3.56
C ALA A 41 6.50 -7.57 -3.44
N LYS A 42 6.34 -8.37 -2.37
CA LYS A 42 5.07 -9.05 -2.05
C LYS A 42 4.28 -8.23 -1.04
N LYS A 43 2.97 -8.29 -1.13
CA LYS A 43 2.07 -7.68 -0.14
C LYS A 43 2.40 -8.18 1.28
N GLY A 44 2.61 -7.25 2.21
CA GLY A 44 2.99 -7.52 3.60
C GLY A 44 4.50 -7.70 3.82
N GLN A 45 5.31 -7.84 2.77
CA GLN A 45 6.76 -7.95 2.89
C GLN A 45 7.35 -6.66 3.47
N VAL A 46 8.26 -6.78 4.44
CA VAL A 46 9.04 -5.67 4.97
C VAL A 46 10.11 -5.29 3.94
N LEU A 47 10.11 -4.04 3.52
CA LEU A 47 11.06 -3.52 2.53
C LEU A 47 12.12 -2.62 3.17
N ALA A 48 11.77 -1.92 4.24
CA ALA A 48 12.70 -1.10 5.02
C ALA A 48 12.28 -1.10 6.50
N LYS A 49 13.21 -0.80 7.39
CA LYS A 49 13.00 -0.71 8.83
C LYS A 49 13.62 0.56 9.39
N LEU A 50 12.92 1.24 10.26
CA LEU A 50 13.50 2.26 11.13
C LEU A 50 14.17 1.59 12.33
N ASP A 51 15.04 2.31 13.02
CA ASP A 51 15.66 1.85 14.26
C ASP A 51 14.60 1.59 15.34
N THR A 52 14.64 0.38 15.89
CA THR A 52 13.71 -0.11 16.92
C THR A 52 14.43 -0.56 18.20
N ALA A 53 15.75 -0.33 18.34
CA ALA A 53 16.54 -0.87 19.44
C ALA A 53 15.98 -0.49 20.82
N THR A 54 15.65 0.80 21.02
CA THR A 54 15.04 1.27 22.26
C THR A 54 13.68 0.63 22.54
N LEU A 55 12.82 0.55 21.52
CA LEU A 55 11.50 -0.08 21.65
C LEU A 55 11.58 -1.58 21.90
N GLN A 56 12.59 -2.26 21.37
CA GLN A 56 12.82 -3.68 21.65
C GLN A 56 13.22 -3.91 23.09
N ALA A 57 14.11 -3.07 23.66
CA ALA A 57 14.46 -3.13 25.06
C ALA A 57 13.24 -2.83 25.97
N GLU A 58 12.42 -1.84 25.63
CA GLU A 58 11.17 -1.55 26.33
C GLU A 58 10.18 -2.72 26.25
N LEU A 59 10.10 -3.40 25.10
CA LEU A 59 9.26 -4.58 24.92
C LEU A 59 9.69 -5.73 25.83
N GLU A 60 11.00 -5.99 25.93
CA GLU A 60 11.55 -7.02 26.82
C GLU A 60 11.19 -6.74 28.28
N ILE A 61 11.32 -5.49 28.73
CA ILE A 61 10.93 -5.09 30.09
C ILE A 61 9.43 -5.33 30.29
N ALA A 62 8.58 -4.84 29.39
CA ALA A 62 7.12 -4.99 29.50
C ALA A 62 6.69 -6.46 29.48
N GLN A 63 7.35 -7.30 28.67
CA GLN A 63 7.10 -8.75 28.65
C GLN A 63 7.50 -9.44 29.96
N ALA A 64 8.62 -9.05 30.57
CA ALA A 64 9.04 -9.57 31.85
C ALA A 64 8.03 -9.19 32.96
N GLU A 65 7.54 -7.95 32.97
CA GLU A 65 6.52 -7.51 33.90
C GLU A 65 5.18 -8.24 33.71
N ALA A 66 4.73 -8.41 32.46
CA ALA A 66 3.51 -9.17 32.15
C ALA A 66 3.63 -10.63 32.61
N LYS A 67 4.78 -11.26 32.38
CA LYS A 67 5.08 -12.62 32.85
C LYS A 67 5.04 -12.72 34.36
N LEU A 68 5.58 -11.73 35.08
CA LEU A 68 5.51 -11.69 36.55
C LEU A 68 4.06 -11.64 37.04
N GLN A 69 3.20 -10.78 36.45
CA GLN A 69 1.79 -10.69 36.80
C GLN A 69 1.02 -11.96 36.43
N ALA A 70 1.32 -12.57 35.29
CA ALA A 70 0.73 -13.86 34.90
C ALA A 70 1.04 -14.95 35.92
N THR A 71 2.29 -15.04 36.41
CA THR A 71 2.71 -15.98 37.44
C THR A 71 1.99 -15.70 38.79
N ARG A 72 1.84 -14.41 39.15
CA ARG A 72 1.11 -14.01 40.34
C ARG A 72 -0.36 -14.39 40.26
N LYS A 73 -1.00 -14.10 39.15
CA LYS A 73 -2.40 -14.48 38.88
C LYS A 73 -2.59 -16.00 38.99
N GLN A 74 -1.68 -16.79 38.37
CA GLN A 74 -1.74 -18.25 38.44
C GLN A 74 -1.65 -18.78 39.90
N ARG A 75 -0.73 -18.23 40.70
CA ARG A 75 -0.64 -18.61 42.14
C ARG A 75 -1.90 -18.29 42.92
N LEU A 76 -2.54 -17.14 42.61
CA LEU A 76 -3.79 -16.77 43.28
C LEU A 76 -4.96 -17.66 42.83
N ASP A 77 -5.01 -18.05 41.52
CA ASP A 77 -6.00 -19.04 41.06
C ASP A 77 -5.84 -20.39 41.81
N ASP A 78 -4.59 -20.86 41.99
CA ASP A 78 -4.30 -22.10 42.69
C ASP A 78 -4.70 -22.00 44.21
N LEU A 79 -4.48 -20.84 44.83
CA LEU A 79 -4.88 -20.57 46.21
C LEU A 79 -6.41 -20.45 46.37
N ALA A 80 -7.08 -19.86 45.39
CA ALA A 80 -8.53 -19.73 45.37
C ALA A 80 -9.24 -21.09 45.30
N SER A 81 -8.67 -22.04 44.56
CA SER A 81 -9.19 -23.41 44.48
C SER A 81 -9.23 -24.11 45.83
N SER A 82 -8.41 -23.68 46.78
CA SER A 82 -8.36 -24.13 48.18
C SER A 82 -8.95 -23.14 49.20
N SER A 83 -9.76 -22.18 48.75
CA SER A 83 -10.40 -21.12 49.54
C SER A 83 -9.41 -20.25 50.34
N ARG A 84 -8.18 -20.07 49.82
CA ARG A 84 -7.10 -19.31 50.47
C ARG A 84 -6.81 -17.97 49.81
N ALA A 85 -7.55 -17.58 48.75
CA ALA A 85 -7.51 -16.27 48.14
C ALA A 85 -8.93 -15.69 48.04
N THR A 86 -9.05 -14.39 48.21
CA THR A 86 -10.32 -13.68 48.10
C THR A 86 -10.68 -13.40 46.62
N PRO A 87 -11.98 -13.27 46.27
CA PRO A 87 -12.39 -12.86 44.93
C PRO A 87 -11.81 -11.50 44.52
N GLU A 88 -11.64 -10.57 45.46
CA GLU A 88 -11.05 -9.24 45.21
C GLU A 88 -9.56 -9.34 44.81
N GLU A 89 -8.78 -10.19 45.49
CA GLU A 89 -7.37 -10.42 45.13
C GLU A 89 -7.22 -11.01 43.74
N LEU A 90 -8.10 -11.94 43.36
CA LEU A 90 -8.14 -12.53 42.03
C LEU A 90 -8.50 -11.49 40.98
N GLU A 91 -9.53 -10.69 41.23
CA GLU A 91 -9.95 -9.66 40.27
C GLU A 91 -8.86 -8.61 40.07
N LYS A 92 -8.19 -8.20 41.14
CA LYS A 92 -7.04 -7.30 41.08
C LYS A 92 -5.90 -7.90 40.27
N ALA A 93 -5.53 -9.16 40.50
CA ALA A 93 -4.46 -9.82 39.76
C ALA A 93 -4.79 -9.96 38.25
N ARG A 94 -6.06 -10.21 37.90
CA ARG A 94 -6.54 -10.25 36.52
C ARG A 94 -6.43 -8.87 35.86
N THR A 95 -6.84 -7.84 36.56
CA THR A 95 -6.77 -6.46 36.09
C THR A 95 -5.31 -6.02 35.85
N ASP A 96 -4.43 -6.30 36.85
CA ASP A 96 -3.00 -6.00 36.77
C ASP A 96 -2.35 -6.70 35.56
N LEU A 97 -2.66 -7.97 35.29
CA LEU A 97 -2.19 -8.69 34.12
C LEU A 97 -2.72 -8.06 32.82
N THR A 98 -4.01 -7.75 32.78
CA THR A 98 -4.63 -7.13 31.58
C THR A 98 -3.96 -5.82 31.22
N ILE A 99 -3.62 -4.99 32.22
CA ILE A 99 -2.90 -3.72 32.02
C ILE A 99 -1.51 -3.98 31.44
N LYS A 100 -0.76 -4.96 32.00
CA LYS A 100 0.58 -5.27 31.50
C LYS A 100 0.57 -5.87 30.08
N ASP A 101 -0.37 -6.71 29.77
CA ASP A 101 -0.58 -7.25 28.42
C ASP A 101 -0.92 -6.14 27.42
N ALA A 102 -1.71 -5.15 27.84
CA ALA A 102 -2.01 -3.98 27.01
C ALA A 102 -0.75 -3.13 26.75
N GLN A 103 0.14 -3.01 27.74
CA GLN A 103 1.42 -2.31 27.59
C GLN A 103 2.32 -3.03 26.58
N VAL A 104 2.44 -4.36 26.65
CA VAL A 104 3.16 -5.18 25.67
C VAL A 104 2.61 -4.93 24.26
N ARG A 105 1.28 -5.03 24.07
CA ARG A 105 0.65 -4.78 22.75
C ARG A 105 0.90 -3.37 22.24
N LYS A 106 0.91 -2.37 23.11
CA LYS A 106 1.22 -0.98 22.72
C LYS A 106 2.62 -0.86 22.12
N ILE A 107 3.63 -1.41 22.82
CA ILE A 107 5.03 -1.33 22.35
C ILE A 107 5.21 -2.14 21.04
N GLN A 108 4.58 -3.32 20.95
CA GLN A 108 4.58 -4.10 19.70
C GLN A 108 3.99 -3.32 18.53
N ALA A 109 2.88 -2.62 18.75
CA ALA A 109 2.29 -1.77 17.72
C ALA A 109 3.23 -0.62 17.30
N MET A 110 3.95 0.00 18.26
CA MET A 110 4.95 1.03 17.97
C MET A 110 6.15 0.48 17.17
N ILE A 111 6.57 -0.76 17.43
CA ILE A 111 7.60 -1.44 16.61
C ILE A 111 7.07 -1.70 15.21
N GLU A 112 5.82 -2.16 15.08
CA GLU A 112 5.23 -2.47 13.78
C GLU A 112 5.07 -1.22 12.90
N THR A 113 4.78 -0.04 13.46
CA THR A 113 4.74 1.23 12.70
C THR A 113 6.11 1.65 12.14
N ARG A 114 7.20 1.08 12.64
CA ARG A 114 8.57 1.30 12.16
C ARG A 114 9.00 0.33 11.05
N LEU A 115 8.14 -0.59 10.67
CA LEU A 115 8.37 -1.51 9.56
C LEU A 115 7.62 -1.03 8.32
N LEU A 116 8.35 -0.65 7.28
CA LEU A 116 7.75 -0.26 6.01
C LEU A 116 7.44 -1.51 5.19
N ARG A 117 6.14 -1.85 5.10
CA ARG A 117 5.66 -3.02 4.37
C ARG A 117 5.01 -2.64 3.05
N SER A 118 5.21 -3.47 2.02
CA SER A 118 4.47 -3.30 0.77
C SER A 118 2.97 -3.58 0.98
N PRO A 119 2.06 -2.67 0.60
CA PRO A 119 0.63 -2.92 0.67
C PRO A 119 0.08 -3.74 -0.50
N VAL A 120 0.89 -3.97 -1.54
CA VAL A 120 0.53 -4.69 -2.77
C VAL A 120 1.67 -5.57 -3.24
N ASP A 121 1.37 -6.50 -4.15
CA ASP A 121 2.38 -7.15 -4.97
C ASP A 121 2.84 -6.18 -6.07
N GLY A 122 4.15 -6.10 -6.32
CA GLY A 122 4.68 -5.16 -7.30
C GLY A 122 6.20 -5.25 -7.43
N ILE A 123 6.80 -4.19 -7.93
CA ILE A 123 8.26 -4.05 -8.11
C ILE A 123 8.72 -2.78 -7.41
N VAL A 124 9.86 -2.84 -6.75
CA VAL A 124 10.53 -1.67 -6.16
C VAL A 124 11.05 -0.80 -7.31
N ASN A 125 10.46 0.38 -7.48
CA ASN A 125 10.82 1.27 -8.59
C ASN A 125 11.95 2.24 -8.23
N GLU A 126 11.96 2.71 -6.99
CA GLU A 126 12.90 3.74 -6.55
C GLU A 126 13.12 3.64 -5.04
N ILE A 127 14.36 3.80 -4.61
CA ILE A 127 14.75 3.94 -3.21
C ILE A 127 15.30 5.36 -2.99
N LYS A 128 14.62 6.14 -2.16
CA LYS A 128 14.93 7.56 -1.88
C LYS A 128 15.83 7.76 -0.67
N ARG A 129 15.96 6.73 0.18
CA ARG A 129 16.67 6.84 1.46
C ARG A 129 17.57 5.63 1.68
N ASP A 130 18.76 5.93 2.15
CA ASP A 130 19.75 4.93 2.51
C ASP A 130 19.75 4.61 4.02
N PRO A 131 20.25 3.43 4.43
CA PRO A 131 20.49 3.14 5.84
C PRO A 131 21.37 4.21 6.50
N GLY A 132 21.00 4.62 7.71
CA GLY A 132 21.65 5.71 8.45
C GLY A 132 21.02 7.09 8.24
N GLU A 133 20.16 7.29 7.24
CA GLU A 133 19.46 8.55 7.05
C GLU A 133 18.32 8.75 8.04
N ALA A 134 18.14 9.99 8.49
CA ALA A 134 17.01 10.38 9.32
C ALA A 134 15.80 10.70 8.44
N VAL A 135 14.64 10.23 8.86
CA VAL A 135 13.34 10.52 8.27
C VAL A 135 12.41 11.21 9.28
N SER A 136 11.51 12.04 8.78
CA SER A 136 10.51 12.74 9.56
C SER A 136 9.23 12.89 8.73
N PRO A 137 8.06 13.22 9.31
CA PRO A 137 6.81 13.39 8.55
C PRO A 137 6.89 14.40 7.40
N THR A 138 7.78 15.38 7.48
CA THR A 138 8.03 16.36 6.41
C THR A 138 8.95 15.84 5.30
N ASN A 139 9.68 14.74 5.55
CA ASN A 139 10.62 14.11 4.63
C ASN A 139 10.50 12.58 4.73
N ALA A 140 9.28 12.11 4.61
CA ALA A 140 8.89 10.75 4.97
C ALA A 140 9.13 9.70 3.88
N HIS A 141 9.27 10.11 2.61
CA HIS A 141 9.37 9.20 1.47
C HIS A 141 10.66 8.37 1.56
N VAL A 142 10.51 7.04 1.63
CA VAL A 142 11.62 6.09 1.73
C VAL A 142 11.83 5.34 0.41
N LEU A 143 10.79 4.75 -0.14
CA LEU A 143 10.85 4.03 -1.40
C LEU A 143 9.49 4.01 -2.11
N THR A 144 9.51 3.68 -3.40
CA THR A 144 8.31 3.57 -4.24
C THR A 144 8.17 2.15 -4.77
N VAL A 145 6.96 1.57 -4.63
CA VAL A 145 6.58 0.30 -5.24
C VAL A 145 5.57 0.57 -6.34
N VAL A 146 5.74 -0.07 -7.49
CA VAL A 146 4.81 -0.01 -8.63
C VAL A 146 4.15 -1.35 -8.87
N GLN A 147 2.84 -1.34 -9.04
CA GLN A 147 2.07 -2.50 -9.44
C GLN A 147 1.92 -2.47 -10.95
N ILE A 148 2.50 -3.45 -11.66
CA ILE A 148 2.56 -3.53 -13.12
C ILE A 148 2.04 -4.84 -13.71
N ASP A 149 1.52 -5.75 -12.88
CA ASP A 149 0.77 -6.94 -13.32
C ASP A 149 -0.50 -6.56 -14.09
N LYS A 150 -0.98 -5.35 -13.85
CA LYS A 150 -1.99 -4.62 -14.59
C LYS A 150 -1.46 -3.23 -14.91
N LEU A 151 -1.98 -2.66 -15.99
CA LEU A 151 -1.67 -1.29 -16.38
C LEU A 151 -2.98 -0.50 -16.56
N THR A 152 -2.88 0.79 -16.47
CA THR A 152 -3.99 1.71 -16.67
C THR A 152 -3.69 2.63 -17.85
N ALA A 153 -4.70 2.88 -18.68
CA ALA A 153 -4.63 3.92 -19.71
C ALA A 153 -5.76 4.93 -19.48
N ASN A 154 -5.41 6.21 -19.37
CA ASN A 154 -6.39 7.29 -19.30
C ASN A 154 -6.47 7.95 -20.68
N LEU A 155 -7.62 7.80 -21.33
CA LEU A 155 -7.91 8.47 -22.61
C LEU A 155 -8.92 9.58 -22.40
N PHE A 156 -8.74 10.66 -23.13
CA PHE A 156 -9.67 11.79 -23.14
C PHE A 156 -10.43 11.77 -24.47
N LEU A 157 -11.67 11.30 -24.42
CA LEU A 157 -12.50 11.04 -25.59
C LEU A 157 -13.53 12.15 -25.78
N THR A 158 -14.00 12.33 -27.02
CA THR A 158 -15.19 13.17 -27.23
C THR A 158 -16.42 12.59 -26.52
N PRO A 159 -17.39 13.41 -26.09
CA PRO A 159 -18.59 12.92 -25.43
C PRO A 159 -19.34 11.86 -26.27
N ALA A 160 -19.37 12.00 -27.59
CA ALA A 160 -20.00 11.03 -28.48
C ALA A 160 -19.30 9.68 -28.46
N ALA A 161 -17.96 9.66 -28.49
CA ALA A 161 -17.17 8.43 -28.39
C ALA A 161 -17.33 7.77 -27.01
N ALA A 162 -17.35 8.57 -25.93
CA ALA A 162 -17.53 8.07 -24.58
C ALA A 162 -18.91 7.44 -24.35
N LEU A 163 -19.98 8.00 -24.94
CA LEU A 163 -21.34 7.46 -24.86
C LEU A 163 -21.51 6.11 -25.57
N ALA A 164 -20.67 5.78 -26.55
CA ALA A 164 -20.68 4.48 -27.21
C ALA A 164 -20.06 3.38 -26.33
N LEU A 165 -19.36 3.73 -25.27
CA LEU A 165 -18.68 2.81 -24.35
C LEU A 165 -19.55 2.50 -23.15
N LYS A 166 -19.30 1.32 -22.51
CA LYS A 166 -19.99 0.93 -21.28
C LYS A 166 -18.95 0.47 -20.25
N PRO A 167 -19.05 0.89 -18.97
CA PRO A 167 -18.22 0.35 -17.91
C PRO A 167 -18.30 -1.19 -17.87
N GLY A 168 -17.15 -1.85 -17.70
CA GLY A 168 -17.01 -3.30 -17.77
C GLY A 168 -16.94 -3.89 -19.20
N GLY A 169 -17.18 -3.08 -20.23
CA GLY A 169 -17.00 -3.49 -21.62
C GLY A 169 -15.53 -3.63 -22.01
N THR A 170 -15.28 -4.29 -23.15
CA THR A 170 -13.94 -4.45 -23.71
C THR A 170 -13.77 -3.50 -24.89
N ALA A 171 -12.62 -2.86 -24.96
CA ALA A 171 -12.19 -2.04 -26.11
C ALA A 171 -10.79 -2.46 -26.54
N THR A 172 -10.43 -2.15 -27.76
CA THR A 172 -9.08 -2.38 -28.27
C THR A 172 -8.30 -1.07 -28.23
N LEU A 173 -7.15 -1.08 -27.56
CA LEU A 173 -6.22 0.03 -27.58
C LEU A 173 -5.06 -0.27 -28.55
N LEU A 174 -4.61 0.76 -29.23
CA LEU A 174 -3.43 0.75 -30.08
C LEU A 174 -2.27 1.37 -29.29
N LEU A 175 -1.22 0.61 -29.04
CA LEU A 175 -0.02 1.04 -28.32
C LEU A 175 1.07 1.40 -29.33
N ASP A 176 1.68 2.59 -29.16
CA ASP A 176 2.74 3.12 -30.05
C ASP A 176 2.41 2.98 -31.55
N ASP A 177 1.14 3.11 -31.91
CA ASP A 177 0.61 2.97 -33.28
C ASP A 177 0.90 1.61 -33.96
N ARG A 178 1.21 0.57 -33.16
CA ARG A 178 1.62 -0.75 -33.70
C ARG A 178 0.91 -1.94 -33.06
N GLU A 179 0.83 -2.00 -31.74
CA GLU A 179 0.33 -3.16 -31.03
C GLU A 179 -1.13 -2.97 -30.60
N LYS A 180 -2.01 -3.87 -31.02
CA LYS A 180 -3.41 -3.90 -30.58
C LYS A 180 -3.55 -4.73 -29.33
N VAL A 181 -4.02 -4.12 -28.24
CA VAL A 181 -4.20 -4.76 -26.96
C VAL A 181 -5.65 -4.61 -26.49
N ALA A 182 -6.25 -5.71 -26.03
CA ALA A 182 -7.57 -5.66 -25.42
C ALA A 182 -7.48 -5.01 -24.04
N ALA A 183 -8.39 -4.07 -23.78
CA ALA A 183 -8.48 -3.38 -22.50
C ALA A 183 -9.92 -3.39 -21.98
N THR A 184 -10.09 -3.48 -20.68
CA THR A 184 -11.40 -3.38 -20.03
C THR A 184 -11.66 -1.95 -19.63
N ILE A 185 -12.87 -1.45 -19.90
CA ILE A 185 -13.29 -0.11 -19.50
C ILE A 185 -13.61 -0.14 -18.01
N GLU A 186 -12.73 0.47 -17.20
CA GLU A 186 -12.87 0.50 -15.74
C GLU A 186 -13.78 1.63 -15.27
N PHE A 187 -13.68 2.80 -15.91
CA PHE A 187 -14.41 3.98 -15.51
C PHE A 187 -14.63 4.93 -16.68
N ILE A 188 -15.79 5.55 -16.75
CA ILE A 188 -16.14 6.65 -17.66
C ILE A 188 -16.55 7.83 -16.78
N SER A 189 -15.89 8.97 -16.95
CA SER A 189 -16.21 10.18 -16.18
C SER A 189 -17.64 10.65 -16.49
N PRO A 190 -18.47 10.93 -15.48
CA PRO A 190 -19.79 11.55 -15.70
C PRO A 190 -19.69 13.04 -16.05
N ILE A 191 -18.48 13.60 -15.97
CA ILE A 191 -18.22 15.04 -16.19
C ILE A 191 -17.41 15.21 -17.47
N THR A 192 -17.87 16.10 -18.35
CA THR A 192 -17.08 16.61 -19.48
C THR A 192 -16.22 17.76 -18.98
N ASP A 193 -14.92 17.72 -19.24
CA ASP A 193 -14.03 18.84 -18.95
C ASP A 193 -14.39 20.04 -19.84
N PRO A 194 -14.78 21.18 -19.27
CA PRO A 194 -15.22 22.34 -20.06
C PRO A 194 -14.06 23.00 -20.84
N ALA A 195 -12.81 22.82 -20.43
CA ALA A 195 -11.65 23.41 -21.10
C ALA A 195 -11.27 22.64 -22.38
N SER A 196 -11.30 21.32 -22.32
CA SER A 196 -10.96 20.45 -23.45
C SER A 196 -12.17 19.92 -24.23
N GLY A 197 -13.38 19.99 -23.66
CA GLY A 197 -14.58 19.39 -24.22
C GLY A 197 -14.56 17.86 -24.22
N THR A 198 -13.69 17.22 -23.45
CA THR A 198 -13.48 15.77 -23.44
C THR A 198 -14.01 15.10 -22.17
N VAL A 199 -14.22 13.80 -22.27
CA VAL A 199 -14.60 12.90 -21.17
C VAL A 199 -13.44 11.96 -20.91
N ARG A 200 -12.99 11.87 -19.66
CA ARG A 200 -11.94 10.92 -19.26
C ARG A 200 -12.52 9.51 -19.17
N VAL A 201 -11.89 8.59 -19.89
CA VAL A 201 -12.18 7.15 -19.81
C VAL A 201 -10.95 6.42 -19.37
N LYS A 202 -11.09 5.59 -18.32
CA LYS A 202 -10.03 4.78 -17.75
C LYS A 202 -10.16 3.34 -18.23
N PHE A 203 -9.11 2.83 -18.83
CA PHE A 203 -9.00 1.47 -19.31
C PHE A 203 -8.00 0.70 -18.44
N MET A 204 -8.28 -0.56 -18.21
CA MET A 204 -7.37 -1.51 -17.56
C MET A 204 -6.86 -2.52 -18.58
N LEU A 205 -5.55 -2.73 -18.60
CA LEU A 205 -4.85 -3.70 -19.43
C LEU A 205 -4.24 -4.78 -18.53
N GLU A 206 -4.46 -6.05 -18.86
CA GLU A 206 -3.79 -7.15 -18.16
C GLU A 206 -2.34 -7.26 -18.63
N ASN A 207 -1.41 -7.36 -17.69
CA ASN A 207 0.03 -7.42 -17.96
C ASN A 207 0.74 -8.47 -17.06
N ALA A 208 0.06 -9.56 -16.71
CA ALA A 208 0.63 -10.59 -15.84
C ALA A 208 1.96 -11.18 -16.36
N ALA A 209 2.18 -11.15 -17.67
CA ALA A 209 3.43 -11.60 -18.29
C ALA A 209 4.54 -10.53 -18.30
N GLY A 210 4.28 -9.30 -17.83
CA GLY A 210 5.25 -8.20 -17.79
C GLY A 210 5.72 -7.72 -19.17
N LYS A 211 4.98 -7.98 -20.24
CA LYS A 211 5.37 -7.65 -21.63
C LYS A 211 5.16 -6.18 -21.98
N LEU A 212 4.08 -5.60 -21.44
CA LEU A 212 3.74 -4.21 -21.69
C LEU A 212 4.53 -3.31 -20.75
N ARG A 213 5.04 -2.20 -21.28
CA ARG A 213 5.72 -1.17 -20.48
C ARG A 213 4.77 -0.01 -20.20
N SER A 214 4.91 0.57 -19.01
CA SER A 214 4.32 1.88 -18.70
C SER A 214 5.08 3.00 -19.45
N GLY A 215 4.41 4.14 -19.65
CA GLY A 215 4.97 5.27 -20.39
C GLY A 215 4.73 5.22 -21.90
N VAL A 216 4.15 4.14 -22.41
CA VAL A 216 3.84 3.94 -23.84
C VAL A 216 2.61 4.77 -24.23
N ARG A 217 2.61 5.38 -25.40
CA ARG A 217 1.45 6.09 -25.94
C ARG A 217 0.35 5.09 -26.30
N CYS A 218 -0.87 5.48 -26.09
CA CYS A 218 -2.03 4.65 -26.44
C CYS A 218 -3.16 5.48 -27.04
N ALA A 219 -3.92 4.86 -27.94
CA ALA A 219 -5.12 5.40 -28.53
C ALA A 219 -6.22 4.35 -28.59
N LEU A 220 -7.48 4.76 -28.69
CA LEU A 220 -8.58 3.86 -28.98
C LEU A 220 -8.48 3.39 -30.44
N ALA A 221 -8.41 2.06 -30.67
CA ALA A 221 -8.43 1.52 -32.02
C ALA A 221 -9.84 1.71 -32.62
N GLN A 222 -9.87 2.20 -33.83
CA GLN A 222 -11.11 2.34 -34.61
C GLN A 222 -11.53 0.99 -35.21
#